data_55bd829a22c29c087f7e98335f31080e
#
_entry.id   55bd829a22c29c087f7e98335f31080e
#
_cell.length_a   1.000
_cell.length_b   1.000
_cell.length_c   1.000
_cell.angle_alpha   90.00
_cell.angle_beta   90.00
_cell.angle_gamma   90.00
#
_symmetry.space_group_name_H-M   'P 1'
#
loop_
_entity.id
_entity.type
_entity.pdbx_description
1 polymer ?
#
loop_
_entity_poly.entity_id
_entity_poly.type
_entity_poly.pdbx_seq_one_letter_code
_entity_poly.pdbx_strand_id
1 'polypeptide(L)'
;MLRINDEAPNFTAETSQGTINFHEWIGNGWAILFSHPKDFTPVCTTELGYMAGLQPEFEKRNCKIIGLSVDPVTSHSKWAADIEATQGHKVNFPMIGDPELKIAKLYDMLPADSGDTSEGRTAANNATVRTVFIVGPDKKIKLMLSYPMSTGRNFDEVLRVLDSMQLTAKHKVATPVNWKNGEDVIILPSVTEDEAKQKYPDGWKAPRPYLRIVPQPK
;
A
#
# COMPACT_ATOMS: atom_id res chain seq x y z
N MET A 1 -2.32 -17.83 3.50
CA MET A 1 -1.42 -16.68 3.82
C MET A 1 -0.78 -16.20 2.53
N LEU A 2 -0.97 -14.93 2.19
CA LEU A 2 -0.41 -14.29 1.00
C LEU A 2 1.09 -13.99 1.20
N ARG A 3 1.86 -13.96 0.10
CA ARG A 3 3.31 -13.71 0.12
C ARG A 3 3.69 -12.70 -0.96
N ILE A 4 4.88 -12.12 -0.83
CA ILE A 4 5.47 -11.31 -1.90
C ILE A 4 5.58 -12.13 -3.19
N ASN A 5 5.14 -11.55 -4.31
CA ASN A 5 5.02 -12.12 -5.65
C ASN A 5 3.86 -13.11 -5.86
N ASP A 6 3.06 -13.43 -4.85
CA ASP A 6 1.75 -14.06 -5.12
C ASP A 6 0.88 -13.09 -5.94
N GLU A 7 0.01 -13.62 -6.78
CA GLU A 7 -1.03 -12.81 -7.41
C GLU A 7 -1.96 -12.27 -6.32
N ALA A 8 -2.20 -10.97 -6.33
CA ALA A 8 -3.16 -10.34 -5.44
C ALA A 8 -4.56 -10.87 -5.79
N PRO A 9 -5.29 -11.50 -4.85
CA PRO A 9 -6.59 -12.05 -5.14
C PRO A 9 -7.53 -11.01 -5.74
N ASN A 10 -8.16 -11.33 -6.88
CA ASN A 10 -9.16 -10.46 -7.46
C ASN A 10 -10.48 -10.57 -6.71
N PHE A 11 -11.22 -9.48 -6.65
CA PHE A 11 -12.56 -9.43 -6.05
C PHE A 11 -13.41 -8.35 -6.70
N THR A 12 -14.72 -8.48 -6.54
CA THR A 12 -15.67 -7.41 -6.82
C THR A 12 -16.28 -6.94 -5.51
N ALA A 13 -16.35 -5.63 -5.30
CA ALA A 13 -16.82 -5.04 -4.05
C ALA A 13 -17.60 -3.75 -4.26
N GLU A 14 -18.58 -3.53 -3.37
CA GLU A 14 -19.23 -2.24 -3.20
C GLU A 14 -18.31 -1.29 -2.46
N THR A 15 -18.21 -0.07 -2.96
CA THR A 15 -17.40 0.98 -2.36
C THR A 15 -18.18 2.29 -2.24
N SER A 16 -17.63 3.25 -1.52
CA SER A 16 -18.17 4.61 -1.44
C SER A 16 -18.23 5.33 -2.80
N GLN A 17 -17.66 4.76 -3.86
CA GLN A 17 -17.62 5.32 -5.21
C GLN A 17 -18.23 4.35 -6.25
N GLY A 18 -19.07 3.40 -5.81
CA GLY A 18 -19.71 2.40 -6.67
C GLY A 18 -19.00 1.05 -6.63
N THR A 19 -19.52 0.10 -7.41
CA THR A 19 -18.98 -1.26 -7.50
C THR A 19 -17.69 -1.26 -8.33
N ILE A 20 -16.66 -1.95 -7.85
CA ILE A 20 -15.40 -2.13 -8.56
C ILE A 20 -15.05 -3.61 -8.69
N ASN A 21 -14.37 -4.00 -9.78
CA ASN A 21 -13.53 -5.19 -9.86
C ASN A 21 -12.07 -4.76 -9.62
N PHE A 22 -11.38 -5.37 -8.67
CA PHE A 22 -10.10 -4.86 -8.18
C PHE A 22 -9.01 -4.85 -9.25
N HIS A 23 -8.85 -5.93 -10.01
CA HIS A 23 -7.84 -6.00 -11.06
C HIS A 23 -8.12 -5.03 -12.23
N GLU A 24 -9.37 -4.90 -12.63
CA GLU A 24 -9.80 -3.93 -13.65
C GLU A 24 -9.59 -2.50 -13.15
N TRP A 25 -9.94 -2.24 -11.89
CA TRP A 25 -9.78 -0.94 -11.27
C TRP A 25 -8.31 -0.51 -11.16
N ILE A 26 -7.38 -1.43 -10.83
CA ILE A 26 -5.93 -1.16 -10.83
C ILE A 26 -5.49 -0.74 -12.24
N GLY A 27 -5.96 -1.43 -13.29
CA GLY A 27 -5.51 -1.20 -14.66
C GLY A 27 -4.02 -1.49 -14.83
N ASN A 28 -3.27 -0.61 -15.48
CA ASN A 28 -1.83 -0.74 -15.71
C ASN A 28 -0.97 0.01 -14.66
N GLY A 29 -1.60 0.46 -13.57
CA GLY A 29 -0.94 1.19 -12.49
C GLY A 29 -0.59 0.32 -11.30
N TRP A 30 -0.17 0.99 -10.25
CA TRP A 30 0.02 0.44 -8.91
C TRP A 30 -1.24 0.66 -8.08
N ALA A 31 -1.40 -0.11 -7.02
CA ALA A 31 -2.47 0.10 -6.06
C ALA A 31 -2.01 -0.14 -4.63
N ILE A 32 -2.61 0.62 -3.71
CA ILE A 32 -2.53 0.38 -2.27
C ILE A 32 -3.91 -0.03 -1.80
N LEU A 33 -3.99 -1.25 -1.28
CA LEU A 33 -5.15 -1.75 -0.54
C LEU A 33 -4.79 -1.75 0.95
N PHE A 34 -5.53 -0.99 1.74
CA PHE A 34 -5.27 -0.93 3.18
C PHE A 34 -6.56 -1.10 3.99
N SER A 35 -6.46 -1.79 5.11
CA SER A 35 -7.57 -1.95 6.04
C SER A 35 -7.48 -1.02 7.24
N HIS A 36 -8.61 -0.67 7.82
CA HIS A 36 -8.71 0.01 9.11
C HIS A 36 -9.73 -0.71 10.00
N PRO A 37 -9.52 -0.74 11.32
CA PRO A 37 -10.35 -1.51 12.24
C PRO A 37 -11.82 -1.16 12.24
N LYS A 38 -12.16 0.15 12.32
CA LYS A 38 -13.55 0.59 12.47
C LYS A 38 -13.71 2.08 12.13
N ASP A 39 -14.83 2.41 11.49
CA ASP A 39 -15.25 3.79 11.25
C ASP A 39 -15.54 4.52 12.58
N PHE A 40 -15.51 5.84 12.56
CA PHE A 40 -15.76 6.71 13.71
C PHE A 40 -14.87 6.40 14.93
N THR A 41 -13.59 6.08 14.68
CA THR A 41 -12.59 5.84 15.72
C THR A 41 -11.39 6.79 15.59
N PRO A 42 -10.74 7.18 16.71
CA PRO A 42 -9.73 8.24 16.66
C PRO A 42 -8.55 7.96 15.74
N VAL A 43 -7.89 6.81 15.89
CA VAL A 43 -6.70 6.47 15.10
C VAL A 43 -7.05 6.31 13.62
N CYS A 44 -8.16 5.66 13.29
CA CYS A 44 -8.60 5.49 11.91
C CYS A 44 -8.91 6.85 11.26
N THR A 45 -9.52 7.79 11.98
CA THR A 45 -9.76 9.14 11.48
C THR A 45 -8.47 9.85 11.10
N THR A 46 -7.44 9.78 11.94
CA THR A 46 -6.12 10.38 11.64
C THR A 46 -5.47 9.71 10.43
N GLU A 47 -5.55 8.39 10.31
CA GLU A 47 -4.97 7.64 9.19
C GLU A 47 -5.63 7.98 7.86
N LEU A 48 -6.97 7.96 7.80
CA LEU A 48 -7.69 8.25 6.56
C LEU A 48 -7.53 9.71 6.13
N GLY A 49 -7.51 10.63 7.06
CA GLY A 49 -7.21 12.04 6.78
C GLY A 49 -5.81 12.22 6.22
N TYR A 50 -4.80 11.57 6.81
CA TYR A 50 -3.44 11.62 6.30
C TYR A 50 -3.31 11.01 4.90
N MET A 51 -3.93 9.85 4.66
CA MET A 51 -3.97 9.23 3.33
C MET A 51 -4.67 10.10 2.30
N ALA A 52 -5.75 10.78 2.69
CA ALA A 52 -6.44 11.73 1.81
C ALA A 52 -5.53 12.90 1.41
N GLY A 53 -4.73 13.41 2.34
CA GLY A 53 -3.72 14.43 2.06
C GLY A 53 -2.59 13.94 1.15
N LEU A 54 -2.19 12.67 1.26
CA LEU A 54 -1.17 12.05 0.41
C LEU A 54 -1.68 11.58 -0.96
N GLN A 55 -2.98 11.52 -1.18
CA GLN A 55 -3.56 11.01 -2.43
C GLN A 55 -2.92 11.62 -3.70
N PRO A 56 -2.70 12.94 -3.81
CA PRO A 56 -2.06 13.52 -5.00
C PRO A 56 -0.62 12.99 -5.23
N GLU A 57 0.10 12.64 -4.17
CA GLU A 57 1.44 12.07 -4.27
C GLU A 57 1.42 10.64 -4.83
N PHE A 58 0.43 9.84 -4.44
CA PHE A 58 0.23 8.52 -5.03
C PHE A 58 -0.25 8.59 -6.48
N GLU A 59 -1.14 9.52 -6.80
CA GLU A 59 -1.62 9.74 -8.17
C GLU A 59 -0.48 10.13 -9.14
N LYS A 60 0.44 11.00 -8.73
CA LYS A 60 1.64 11.34 -9.51
C LYS A 60 2.51 10.11 -9.85
N ARG A 61 2.40 9.05 -9.06
CA ARG A 61 3.12 7.78 -9.22
C ARG A 61 2.30 6.71 -9.93
N ASN A 62 1.20 7.08 -10.56
CA ASN A 62 0.24 6.14 -11.14
C ASN A 62 -0.15 5.03 -10.16
N CYS A 63 -0.41 5.42 -8.91
CA CYS A 63 -0.79 4.54 -7.83
C CYS A 63 -2.15 4.94 -7.27
N LYS A 64 -3.11 4.03 -7.32
CA LYS A 64 -4.45 4.20 -6.78
C LYS A 64 -4.50 3.74 -5.32
N ILE A 65 -5.38 4.34 -4.54
CA ILE A 65 -5.58 4.01 -3.13
C ILE A 65 -7.00 3.49 -2.94
N ILE A 66 -7.16 2.43 -2.16
CA ILE A 66 -8.45 1.89 -1.75
C ILE A 66 -8.39 1.44 -0.29
N GLY A 67 -9.35 1.91 0.50
CA GLY A 67 -9.50 1.51 1.90
C GLY A 67 -10.51 0.38 2.06
N LEU A 68 -10.42 -0.35 3.16
CA LEU A 68 -11.34 -1.42 3.53
C LEU A 68 -11.58 -1.43 5.04
N SER A 69 -12.83 -1.60 5.43
CA SER A 69 -13.18 -2.11 6.75
C SER A 69 -14.38 -3.02 6.67
N VAL A 70 -14.71 -3.66 7.80
CA VAL A 70 -15.91 -4.50 7.92
C VAL A 70 -17.19 -3.69 8.11
N ASP A 71 -17.09 -2.36 8.24
CA ASP A 71 -18.25 -1.47 8.29
C ASP A 71 -18.94 -1.41 6.92
N PRO A 72 -20.25 -1.15 6.87
CA PRO A 72 -20.96 -1.00 5.60
C PRO A 72 -20.60 0.33 4.90
N VAL A 73 -20.71 0.37 3.57
CA VAL A 73 -20.41 1.56 2.74
C VAL A 73 -21.14 2.81 3.22
N THR A 74 -22.37 2.65 3.72
CA THR A 74 -23.17 3.78 4.26
C THR A 74 -22.54 4.41 5.50
N SER A 75 -21.78 3.64 6.29
CA SER A 75 -20.97 4.15 7.41
C SER A 75 -19.81 5.00 6.91
N HIS A 76 -19.05 4.52 5.95
CA HIS A 76 -17.95 5.25 5.32
C HIS A 76 -18.39 6.61 4.77
N SER A 77 -19.51 6.63 4.08
CA SER A 77 -20.06 7.87 3.48
C SER A 77 -20.42 8.92 4.52
N LYS A 78 -20.94 8.51 5.67
CA LYS A 78 -21.24 9.42 6.79
C LYS A 78 -19.99 9.91 7.50
N TRP A 79 -18.99 9.03 7.66
CA TRP A 79 -17.76 9.35 8.36
C TRP A 79 -16.82 10.25 7.55
N ALA A 80 -16.89 10.23 6.23
CA ALA A 80 -16.06 11.06 5.35
C ALA A 80 -16.13 12.56 5.68
N ALA A 81 -17.31 13.06 6.09
CA ALA A 81 -17.49 14.45 6.50
C ALA A 81 -16.73 14.78 7.80
N ASP A 82 -16.73 13.87 8.77
CA ASP A 82 -15.98 14.04 10.03
C ASP A 82 -14.47 14.03 9.79
N ILE A 83 -13.99 13.16 8.89
CA ILE A 83 -12.58 13.11 8.49
C ILE A 83 -12.18 14.46 7.88
N GLU A 84 -12.94 14.96 6.92
CA GLU A 84 -12.67 16.26 6.28
C GLU A 84 -12.66 17.40 7.32
N ALA A 85 -13.67 17.45 8.18
CA ALA A 85 -13.82 18.49 9.21
C ALA A 85 -12.67 18.47 10.23
N THR A 86 -12.15 17.31 10.60
CA THR A 86 -11.13 17.16 11.65
C THR A 86 -9.69 17.13 11.12
N GLN A 87 -9.48 16.62 9.89
CA GLN A 87 -8.16 16.42 9.31
C GLN A 87 -7.85 17.39 8.15
N GLY A 88 -8.83 18.16 7.68
CA GLY A 88 -8.66 19.14 6.63
C GLY A 88 -8.52 18.58 5.20
N HIS A 89 -8.74 17.28 5.02
CA HIS A 89 -8.61 16.61 3.73
C HIS A 89 -9.84 15.75 3.44
N LYS A 90 -10.40 15.91 2.25
CA LYS A 90 -11.53 15.11 1.78
C LYS A 90 -11.04 13.74 1.31
N VAL A 91 -11.70 12.68 1.75
CA VAL A 91 -11.46 11.32 1.26
C VAL A 91 -12.03 11.19 -0.16
N ASN A 92 -11.17 11.16 -1.17
CA ASN A 92 -11.53 11.04 -2.58
C ASN A 92 -11.18 9.67 -3.19
N PHE A 93 -10.74 8.72 -2.39
CA PHE A 93 -10.50 7.34 -2.80
C PHE A 93 -11.65 6.42 -2.35
N PRO A 94 -11.89 5.30 -3.07
CA PRO A 94 -12.95 4.37 -2.70
C PRO A 94 -12.69 3.67 -1.36
N MET A 95 -13.76 3.45 -0.61
CA MET A 95 -13.76 2.75 0.67
C MET A 95 -14.66 1.53 0.54
N ILE A 96 -14.09 0.33 0.66
CA ILE A 96 -14.81 -0.95 0.60
C ILE A 96 -15.53 -1.19 1.92
N GLY A 97 -16.82 -1.51 1.85
CA GLY A 97 -17.56 -2.09 2.96
C GLY A 97 -17.56 -3.62 2.84
N ASP A 98 -17.02 -4.31 3.86
CA ASP A 98 -16.91 -5.77 3.87
C ASP A 98 -17.58 -6.40 5.12
N PRO A 99 -18.90 -6.18 5.34
CA PRO A 99 -19.60 -6.67 6.52
C PRO A 99 -19.67 -8.21 6.60
N GLU A 100 -19.46 -8.88 5.46
CA GLU A 100 -19.43 -10.35 5.38
C GLU A 100 -18.02 -10.93 5.54
N LEU A 101 -17.01 -10.08 5.73
CA LEU A 101 -15.59 -10.47 5.93
C LEU A 101 -14.97 -11.23 4.73
N LYS A 102 -15.55 -11.11 3.55
CA LYS A 102 -15.09 -11.85 2.37
C LYS A 102 -13.69 -11.43 1.95
N ILE A 103 -13.49 -10.13 1.81
CA ILE A 103 -12.21 -9.58 1.34
C ILE A 103 -11.21 -9.55 2.49
N ALA A 104 -11.65 -9.22 3.71
CA ALA A 104 -10.82 -9.25 4.90
C ALA A 104 -10.18 -10.63 5.14
N LYS A 105 -10.93 -11.71 4.93
CA LYS A 105 -10.41 -13.10 4.99
C LYS A 105 -9.49 -13.43 3.81
N LEU A 106 -9.88 -13.02 2.60
CA LEU A 106 -9.12 -13.27 1.38
C LEU A 106 -7.69 -12.69 1.47
N TYR A 107 -7.55 -11.55 2.16
CA TYR A 107 -6.31 -10.81 2.33
C TYR A 107 -5.66 -10.98 3.71
N ASP A 108 -6.10 -11.95 4.51
CA ASP A 108 -5.56 -12.20 5.87
C ASP A 108 -5.52 -10.94 6.77
N MET A 109 -6.56 -10.11 6.70
CA MET A 109 -6.64 -8.83 7.40
C MET A 109 -7.27 -8.90 8.79
N LEU A 110 -7.69 -10.09 9.21
CA LEU A 110 -8.29 -10.32 10.53
C LEU A 110 -7.24 -10.79 11.54
N PRO A 111 -7.37 -10.44 12.83
CA PRO A 111 -6.48 -10.98 13.85
C PRO A 111 -6.69 -12.49 14.04
N ALA A 112 -5.66 -13.17 14.55
CA ALA A 112 -5.67 -14.62 14.70
C ALA A 112 -6.79 -15.15 15.61
N ASP A 113 -7.16 -14.37 16.63
CA ASP A 113 -8.26 -14.66 17.55
C ASP A 113 -9.64 -14.36 16.99
N SER A 114 -9.73 -13.79 15.80
CA SER A 114 -11.00 -13.49 15.14
C SER A 114 -11.77 -14.76 14.72
N GLY A 115 -11.12 -15.92 14.62
CA GLY A 115 -11.69 -17.21 14.20
C GLY A 115 -12.01 -17.28 12.71
N ASP A 116 -12.28 -18.50 12.23
CA ASP A 116 -12.41 -18.81 10.80
C ASP A 116 -13.80 -18.58 10.24
N THR A 117 -14.83 -18.37 11.09
CA THR A 117 -16.23 -18.24 10.67
C THR A 117 -16.80 -16.88 11.01
N SER A 118 -17.66 -16.37 10.14
CA SER A 118 -18.46 -15.15 10.38
C SER A 118 -19.75 -15.44 11.17
N GLU A 119 -20.01 -16.69 11.51
CA GLU A 119 -21.23 -17.09 12.21
C GLU A 119 -21.27 -16.51 13.63
N GLY A 120 -22.34 -15.83 13.96
CA GLY A 120 -22.51 -15.15 15.27
C GLY A 120 -21.64 -13.89 15.47
N ARG A 121 -20.89 -13.44 14.47
CA ARG A 121 -20.04 -12.24 14.54
C ARG A 121 -20.76 -11.01 13.97
N THR A 122 -20.45 -9.87 14.54
CA THR A 122 -20.91 -8.57 14.06
C THR A 122 -19.71 -7.74 13.61
N ALA A 123 -19.94 -6.69 12.83
CA ALA A 123 -18.88 -5.74 12.46
C ALA A 123 -18.13 -5.16 13.66
N ALA A 124 -18.78 -5.09 14.83
CA ALA A 124 -18.16 -4.66 16.08
C ALA A 124 -17.14 -5.67 16.64
N ASN A 125 -17.30 -6.96 16.35
CA ASN A 125 -16.45 -8.04 16.87
C ASN A 125 -15.38 -8.50 15.88
N ASN A 126 -15.45 -8.05 14.63
CA ASN A 126 -14.63 -8.52 13.52
C ASN A 126 -13.80 -7.40 12.88
N ALA A 127 -13.34 -6.46 13.68
CA ALA A 127 -12.47 -5.41 13.17
C ALA A 127 -11.23 -5.98 12.50
N THR A 128 -10.86 -5.43 11.33
CA THR A 128 -9.59 -5.75 10.68
C THR A 128 -8.42 -5.15 11.47
N VAL A 129 -7.25 -5.79 11.38
CA VAL A 129 -5.99 -5.14 11.77
C VAL A 129 -5.60 -4.10 10.72
N ARG A 130 -4.55 -3.33 10.98
CA ARG A 130 -4.09 -2.26 10.07
C ARG A 130 -3.11 -2.81 9.06
N THR A 131 -3.61 -3.48 8.03
CA THR A 131 -2.79 -4.06 6.96
C THR A 131 -2.68 -3.11 5.77
N VAL A 132 -1.55 -3.15 5.09
CA VAL A 132 -1.29 -2.48 3.80
C VAL A 132 -0.72 -3.49 2.83
N PHE A 133 -1.29 -3.56 1.65
CA PHE A 133 -0.73 -4.24 0.49
C PHE A 133 -0.40 -3.22 -0.58
N ILE A 134 0.80 -3.31 -1.16
CA ILE A 134 1.10 -2.65 -2.43
C ILE A 134 1.07 -3.71 -3.52
N VAL A 135 0.25 -3.46 -4.53
CA VAL A 135 0.07 -4.34 -5.70
C VAL A 135 0.65 -3.65 -6.92
N GLY A 136 1.50 -4.36 -7.66
CA GLY A 136 2.12 -3.85 -8.88
C GLY A 136 1.22 -3.94 -10.12
N PRO A 137 1.66 -3.36 -11.26
CA PRO A 137 0.93 -3.44 -12.54
C PRO A 137 0.69 -4.87 -13.02
N ASP A 138 1.57 -5.81 -12.64
CA ASP A 138 1.47 -7.25 -12.89
C ASP A 138 0.48 -7.98 -11.98
N LYS A 139 -0.30 -7.24 -11.18
CA LYS A 139 -1.27 -7.76 -10.21
C LYS A 139 -0.64 -8.60 -9.09
N LYS A 140 0.67 -8.48 -8.88
CA LYS A 140 1.36 -9.20 -7.81
C LYS A 140 1.57 -8.34 -6.59
N ILE A 141 1.53 -8.98 -5.42
CA ILE A 141 1.85 -8.35 -4.14
C ILE A 141 3.34 -8.00 -4.10
N LYS A 142 3.64 -6.74 -3.85
CA LYS A 142 5.00 -6.20 -3.78
C LYS A 142 5.43 -5.82 -2.37
N LEU A 143 4.48 -5.46 -1.51
CA LEU A 143 4.70 -5.13 -0.11
C LEU A 143 3.51 -5.60 0.71
N MET A 144 3.80 -6.04 1.92
CA MET A 144 2.81 -6.32 2.96
C MET A 144 3.30 -5.73 4.28
N LEU A 145 2.48 -4.92 4.93
CA LEU A 145 2.72 -4.40 6.28
C LEU A 145 1.48 -4.69 7.12
N SER A 146 1.65 -5.09 8.37
CA SER A 146 0.55 -5.29 9.29
C SER A 146 0.89 -4.71 10.66
N TYR A 147 0.00 -3.87 11.17
CA TYR A 147 0.11 -3.19 12.45
C TYR A 147 -1.03 -3.61 13.37
N PRO A 148 -0.81 -3.67 14.68
CA PRO A 148 -1.89 -3.89 15.63
C PRO A 148 -2.90 -2.73 15.59
N MET A 149 -4.13 -2.99 16.02
CA MET A 149 -5.21 -1.99 15.98
C MET A 149 -4.89 -0.71 16.74
N SER A 150 -4.05 -0.80 17.79
CA SER A 150 -3.66 0.34 18.66
C SER A 150 -2.62 1.26 18.06
N THR A 151 -1.98 0.90 16.94
CA THR A 151 -0.82 1.62 16.39
C THR A 151 -1.13 2.19 15.02
N GLY A 152 -1.19 3.52 14.91
CA GLY A 152 -1.30 4.22 13.63
C GLY A 152 -0.06 3.97 12.76
N ARG A 153 -0.30 3.83 11.44
CA ARG A 153 0.76 3.51 10.45
C ARG A 153 1.56 4.74 10.05
N ASN A 154 2.77 4.49 9.55
CA ASN A 154 3.58 5.50 8.88
C ASN A 154 3.35 5.40 7.36
N PHE A 155 2.48 6.25 6.80
CA PHE A 155 2.19 6.24 5.37
C PHE A 155 3.27 6.94 4.52
N ASP A 156 4.15 7.74 5.13
CA ASP A 156 5.35 8.24 4.44
C ASP A 156 6.30 7.09 4.11
N GLU A 157 6.37 6.07 4.97
CA GLU A 157 7.11 4.84 4.67
C GLU A 157 6.47 4.07 3.52
N VAL A 158 5.16 4.00 3.44
CA VAL A 158 4.45 3.36 2.31
C VAL A 158 4.77 4.08 1.00
N LEU A 159 4.79 5.41 1.00
CA LEU A 159 5.17 6.23 -0.16
C LEU A 159 6.65 6.02 -0.53
N ARG A 160 7.54 6.03 0.47
CA ARG A 160 8.97 5.78 0.29
C ARG A 160 9.24 4.43 -0.36
N VAL A 161 8.57 3.37 0.11
CA VAL A 161 8.74 2.02 -0.45
C VAL A 161 8.16 1.92 -1.85
N LEU A 162 7.04 2.59 -2.14
CA LEU A 162 6.49 2.69 -3.50
C LEU A 162 7.52 3.31 -4.45
N ASP A 163 8.14 4.44 -4.07
CA ASP A 163 9.22 5.07 -4.85
C ASP A 163 10.38 4.11 -5.11
N SER A 164 10.82 3.40 -4.08
CA SER A 164 11.86 2.39 -4.19
C SER A 164 11.50 1.28 -5.18
N MET A 165 10.29 0.74 -5.08
CA MET A 165 9.85 -0.35 -5.95
C MET A 165 9.68 0.10 -7.42
N GLN A 166 9.19 1.31 -7.65
CA GLN A 166 9.08 1.86 -9.00
C GLN A 166 10.45 2.11 -9.63
N LEU A 167 11.40 2.62 -8.85
CA LEU A 167 12.78 2.82 -9.29
C LEU A 167 13.46 1.48 -9.63
N THR A 168 13.36 0.50 -8.75
CA THR A 168 14.00 -0.82 -8.93
C THR A 168 13.33 -1.66 -10.02
N ALA A 169 12.05 -1.45 -10.30
CA ALA A 169 11.36 -2.06 -11.45
C ALA A 169 11.84 -1.50 -12.79
N LYS A 170 12.27 -0.23 -12.82
CA LYS A 170 12.72 0.47 -14.03
C LYS A 170 14.22 0.32 -14.27
N HIS A 171 15.00 0.23 -13.19
CA HIS A 171 16.46 0.21 -13.24
C HIS A 171 17.01 -1.01 -12.49
N LYS A 172 18.15 -1.53 -12.95
CA LYS A 172 18.88 -2.64 -12.27
C LYS A 172 19.66 -2.12 -11.05
N VAL A 173 18.95 -1.55 -10.10
CA VAL A 173 19.50 -1.01 -8.85
C VAL A 173 18.70 -1.52 -7.65
N ALA A 174 19.28 -1.39 -6.47
CA ALA A 174 18.64 -1.58 -5.18
C ALA A 174 18.75 -0.30 -4.34
N THR A 175 17.78 -0.03 -3.51
CA THR A 175 17.81 1.09 -2.57
C THR A 175 18.41 0.64 -1.24
N PRO A 176 19.36 1.39 -0.67
CA PRO A 176 19.94 1.04 0.63
C PRO A 176 18.97 1.28 1.80
N VAL A 177 19.39 0.89 2.99
CA VAL A 177 18.64 1.13 4.23
C VAL A 177 18.29 2.62 4.37
N ASN A 178 17.04 2.91 4.77
CA ASN A 178 16.51 4.28 4.98
C ASN A 178 16.58 5.21 3.75
N TRP A 179 16.84 4.68 2.58
CA TRP A 179 16.90 5.45 1.34
C TRP A 179 15.66 6.32 1.14
N LYS A 180 15.87 7.54 0.70
CA LYS A 180 14.82 8.46 0.26
C LYS A 180 14.98 8.78 -1.22
N ASN A 181 13.88 9.09 -1.89
CA ASN A 181 13.89 9.46 -3.30
C ASN A 181 14.85 10.62 -3.57
N GLY A 182 15.77 10.42 -4.50
CA GLY A 182 16.86 11.36 -4.83
C GLY A 182 18.22 11.00 -4.25
N GLU A 183 18.30 10.07 -3.30
CA GLU A 183 19.56 9.62 -2.71
C GLU A 183 20.25 8.53 -3.55
N ASP A 184 21.53 8.30 -3.26
CA ASP A 184 22.35 7.29 -3.94
C ASP A 184 21.74 5.89 -3.82
N VAL A 185 21.97 5.07 -4.85
CA VAL A 185 21.47 3.68 -4.94
C VAL A 185 22.63 2.71 -5.19
N ILE A 186 22.34 1.42 -5.08
CA ILE A 186 23.31 0.34 -5.24
C ILE A 186 23.07 -0.33 -6.59
N ILE A 187 24.12 -0.48 -7.40
CA ILE A 187 24.10 -1.28 -8.63
C ILE A 187 23.92 -2.75 -8.24
N LEU A 188 22.92 -3.45 -8.83
CA LEU A 188 22.72 -4.87 -8.55
C LEU A 188 23.95 -5.71 -8.89
N PRO A 189 24.27 -6.75 -8.10
CA PRO A 189 25.38 -7.66 -8.40
C PRO A 189 25.28 -8.35 -9.76
N SER A 190 24.05 -8.52 -10.28
CA SER A 190 23.78 -9.10 -11.60
C SER A 190 24.21 -8.21 -12.78
N VAL A 191 24.47 -6.93 -12.55
CA VAL A 191 24.99 -6.00 -13.57
C VAL A 191 26.49 -6.21 -13.71
N THR A 192 26.92 -6.64 -14.90
CA THR A 192 28.36 -6.84 -15.19
C THR A 192 29.12 -5.52 -15.14
N GLU A 193 30.44 -5.59 -15.07
CA GLU A 193 31.27 -4.37 -15.04
C GLU A 193 31.15 -3.58 -16.35
N ASP A 194 31.07 -4.28 -17.50
CA ASP A 194 30.92 -3.63 -18.79
C ASP A 194 29.53 -2.96 -18.95
N GLU A 195 28.46 -3.63 -18.51
CA GLU A 195 27.13 -3.01 -18.45
C GLU A 195 27.10 -1.79 -17.51
N ALA A 196 27.79 -1.89 -16.36
CA ALA A 196 27.88 -0.77 -15.42
C ALA A 196 28.62 0.43 -16.03
N LYS A 197 29.75 0.20 -16.71
CA LYS A 197 30.49 1.25 -17.41
C LYS A 197 29.68 1.96 -18.50
N GLN A 198 28.84 1.18 -19.21
CA GLN A 198 27.94 1.76 -20.24
C GLN A 198 26.81 2.60 -19.61
N LYS A 199 26.23 2.12 -18.50
CA LYS A 199 25.12 2.81 -17.84
C LYS A 199 25.57 3.99 -16.99
N TYR A 200 26.74 3.92 -16.41
CA TYR A 200 27.29 4.91 -15.50
C TYR A 200 28.69 5.32 -15.96
N PRO A 201 28.80 6.09 -17.07
CA PRO A 201 30.08 6.48 -17.67
C PRO A 201 30.95 7.32 -16.75
N ASP A 202 30.34 8.05 -15.80
CA ASP A 202 31.04 8.83 -14.77
C ASP A 202 31.58 7.95 -13.62
N GLY A 203 31.37 6.65 -13.71
CA GLY A 203 31.81 5.67 -12.72
C GLY A 203 30.89 5.55 -11.51
N TRP A 204 31.39 4.86 -10.50
CA TRP A 204 30.68 4.61 -9.23
C TRP A 204 31.64 4.55 -8.06
N LYS A 205 31.13 4.76 -6.85
CA LYS A 205 31.89 4.53 -5.61
C LYS A 205 31.83 3.03 -5.28
N ALA A 206 32.96 2.40 -4.98
CA ALA A 206 33.03 1.00 -4.59
C ALA A 206 33.87 0.83 -3.30
N PRO A 207 33.32 1.09 -2.11
CA PRO A 207 34.02 0.85 -0.84
C PRO A 207 34.44 -0.64 -0.69
N ARG A 208 33.70 -1.53 -1.34
CA ARG A 208 33.98 -2.96 -1.51
C ARG A 208 33.59 -3.39 -2.92
N PRO A 209 34.16 -4.46 -3.48
CA PRO A 209 33.80 -4.95 -4.82
C PRO A 209 32.32 -5.28 -5.02
N TYR A 210 31.64 -5.71 -3.96
CA TYR A 210 30.21 -6.03 -3.96
C TYR A 210 29.29 -4.83 -3.67
N LEU A 211 29.82 -3.67 -3.27
CA LEU A 211 29.07 -2.47 -2.89
C LEU A 211 29.40 -1.33 -3.84
N ARG A 212 28.66 -1.29 -4.96
CA ARG A 212 28.80 -0.28 -6.02
C ARG A 212 27.69 0.76 -5.90
N ILE A 213 28.04 1.98 -5.53
CA ILE A 213 27.11 3.06 -5.21
C ILE A 213 27.15 4.11 -6.32
N VAL A 214 25.98 4.50 -6.80
CA VAL A 214 25.79 5.52 -7.84
C VAL A 214 24.67 6.50 -7.45
N PRO A 215 24.66 7.72 -7.99
CA PRO A 215 23.51 8.60 -7.93
C PRO A 215 22.26 7.89 -8.49
N GLN A 216 21.09 8.23 -7.94
CA GLN A 216 19.81 7.69 -8.44
C GLN A 216 19.68 7.95 -9.95
N PRO A 217 19.42 6.92 -10.77
CA PRO A 217 19.12 7.10 -12.19
C PRO A 217 17.77 7.82 -12.38
N LYS A 218 17.66 8.57 -13.48
CA LYS A 218 16.44 9.33 -13.83
C LYS A 218 15.42 8.48 -14.57
#